data_24e21890f03cec77282f01a83968b17a
#
_entry.id   24e21890f03cec77282f01a83968b17a
#
_cell.length_a   1.000
_cell.length_b   1.000
_cell.length_c   1.000
_cell.angle_alpha   90.00
_cell.angle_beta   90.00
_cell.angle_gamma   90.00
#
_symmetry.space_group_name_H-M   'P 1'
#
loop_
_entity.id
_entity.type
_entity.pdbx_description
1 polymer ?
#
loop_
_entity_poly.entity_id
_entity_poly.type
_entity_poly.pdbx_seq_one_letter_code
_entity_poly.pdbx_strand_id
1 'polypeptide(L)'
;MSRTNKLFMAVAKGRSTDVTEIKRYIGVAPVFINAVNPSKKELESLYNTTVDNEPKYLGEVEVNEKKIPNVRIDFIVTTDEKAVNVGLRSRVSFFIRNEYRYNRDKTKVQVIDKYGRTAWVTIEQAKNHEIPIYSNGPANLDKDYRPIYYGEEQLTEFIKAYLGIPPVMKYVNDTWVITEHPEECEVRLDKIADYFKNDFSELKEIITYQPNNKVRVLFGVRTTDDNKMYQSVFTDLFLKNSNTDYTKLAKVVKERKEAGAYATTEFEVCDLKEYVVKPTELPASAPVDDDLPMGNPWE
;
A
#
# COMPACT_ATOMS: atom_id res chain seq x y z
N MET A 1 4.07 37.13 2.55
CA MET A 1 3.80 36.66 1.17
C MET A 1 3.88 35.14 1.19
N SER A 2 2.72 34.49 1.18
CA SER A 2 2.61 33.02 1.25
C SER A 2 2.97 32.43 -0.12
N ARG A 3 4.03 31.64 -0.19
CA ARG A 3 4.36 30.84 -1.38
C ARG A 3 3.44 29.62 -1.39
N THR A 4 2.42 29.67 -2.21
CA THR A 4 1.52 28.56 -2.48
C THR A 4 2.32 27.50 -3.24
N ASN A 5 2.69 26.41 -2.57
CA ASN A 5 3.30 25.26 -3.22
C ASN A 5 2.24 24.60 -4.14
N LYS A 6 2.44 24.72 -5.44
CA LYS A 6 1.68 23.98 -6.45
C LYS A 6 2.07 22.51 -6.35
N LEU A 7 1.22 21.73 -5.72
CA LEU A 7 1.39 20.29 -5.59
C LEU A 7 0.74 19.53 -6.74
N PHE A 8 1.38 18.49 -7.16
CA PHE A 8 1.19 17.77 -8.40
C PHE A 8 0.08 16.76 -8.38
N MET A 9 -0.72 16.81 -9.42
CA MET A 9 -1.68 15.77 -9.74
C MET A 9 -1.33 15.07 -11.04
N ALA A 10 -1.35 13.76 -11.01
CA ALA A 10 -1.40 12.95 -12.22
C ALA A 10 -2.87 12.70 -12.60
N VAL A 11 -3.67 13.75 -12.75
CA VAL A 11 -4.96 13.71 -13.49
C VAL A 11 -5.39 15.15 -13.79
N ALA A 12 -4.94 15.73 -14.87
CA ALA A 12 -5.71 16.72 -15.61
C ALA A 12 -5.08 16.89 -17.00
N LYS A 13 -5.84 16.61 -18.05
CA LYS A 13 -5.58 17.10 -19.39
C LYS A 13 -5.89 18.60 -19.42
N GLY A 14 -4.95 19.40 -18.97
CA GLY A 14 -4.96 20.84 -19.22
C GLY A 14 -3.70 21.15 -20.00
N ARG A 15 -3.82 21.64 -21.23
CA ARG A 15 -2.71 22.20 -22.00
C ARG A 15 -2.15 23.41 -21.26
N SER A 16 -1.08 23.20 -20.51
CA SER A 16 -0.16 24.24 -20.10
C SER A 16 1.14 24.00 -20.86
N THR A 17 1.61 24.98 -21.57
CA THR A 17 2.86 24.96 -22.35
C THR A 17 4.11 25.09 -21.47
N ASP A 18 3.95 25.23 -20.16
CA ASP A 18 5.06 25.13 -19.20
C ASP A 18 5.15 23.69 -18.72
N VAL A 19 6.05 22.92 -19.32
CA VAL A 19 6.46 21.59 -18.86
C VAL A 19 7.25 21.77 -17.58
N THR A 20 6.56 21.97 -16.48
CA THR A 20 7.17 21.83 -15.16
C THR A 20 7.45 20.33 -14.98
N GLU A 21 8.72 19.99 -14.95
CA GLU A 21 9.16 18.60 -14.77
C GLU A 21 8.53 18.03 -13.50
N ILE A 22 7.66 17.03 -13.67
CA ILE A 22 6.92 16.46 -12.55
C ILE A 22 7.89 15.59 -11.74
N LYS A 23 8.36 16.10 -10.61
CA LYS A 23 9.25 15.37 -9.71
C LYS A 23 8.60 14.11 -9.18
N ARG A 24 9.36 13.03 -9.13
CA ARG A 24 9.01 11.75 -8.53
C ARG A 24 9.92 11.50 -7.35
N TYR A 25 9.47 10.66 -6.43
CA TYR A 25 10.18 10.38 -5.19
C TYR A 25 10.28 8.88 -4.97
N ILE A 26 11.36 8.45 -4.33
CA ILE A 26 11.64 7.07 -3.99
C ILE A 26 12.16 7.01 -2.54
N GLY A 27 11.76 6.00 -1.79
CA GLY A 27 12.19 5.84 -0.41
C GLY A 27 11.04 5.87 0.60
N VAL A 28 11.37 5.76 1.87
CA VAL A 28 10.45 5.67 3.01
C VAL A 28 10.23 7.05 3.64
N ALA A 29 8.97 7.41 3.86
CA ALA A 29 8.63 8.61 4.61
C ALA A 29 7.45 8.38 5.56
N PRO A 30 7.41 9.08 6.69
CA PRO A 30 6.20 9.20 7.49
C PRO A 30 5.17 10.05 6.76
N VAL A 31 3.91 9.60 6.77
CA VAL A 31 2.79 10.30 6.13
C VAL A 31 1.64 10.46 7.09
N PHE A 32 0.92 11.57 6.94
CA PHE A 32 -0.41 11.77 7.52
C PHE A 32 -1.49 11.25 6.58
N ILE A 33 -2.60 10.78 7.11
CA ILE A 33 -3.79 10.49 6.33
C ILE A 33 -4.70 11.74 6.34
N ASN A 34 -4.99 12.27 5.15
CA ASN A 34 -5.81 13.47 4.99
C ASN A 34 -7.30 13.12 4.76
N ALA A 35 -7.56 12.01 4.08
CA ALA A 35 -8.91 11.57 3.77
C ALA A 35 -8.94 10.08 3.44
N VAL A 36 -10.11 9.45 3.61
CA VAL A 36 -10.43 8.11 3.13
C VAL A 36 -11.64 8.18 2.23
N ASN A 37 -11.54 7.58 1.05
CA ASN A 37 -12.57 7.59 0.01
C ASN A 37 -13.24 8.96 -0.14
N PRO A 38 -12.43 10.01 -0.45
CA PRO A 38 -12.95 11.36 -0.55
C PRO A 38 -13.92 11.50 -1.71
N SER A 39 -15.00 12.27 -1.51
CA SER A 39 -15.88 12.74 -2.55
C SER A 39 -15.17 13.65 -3.55
N LYS A 40 -15.77 13.90 -4.69
CA LYS A 40 -15.27 14.86 -5.68
C LYS A 40 -14.93 16.22 -5.03
N LYS A 41 -15.82 16.75 -4.22
CA LYS A 41 -15.66 18.04 -3.54
C LYS A 41 -14.46 18.03 -2.57
N GLU A 42 -14.26 16.95 -1.84
CA GLU A 42 -13.12 16.79 -0.95
C GLU A 42 -11.81 16.70 -1.74
N LEU A 43 -11.79 15.98 -2.87
CA LEU A 43 -10.63 15.92 -3.75
C LEU A 43 -10.29 17.28 -4.35
N GLU A 44 -11.29 18.03 -4.84
CA GLU A 44 -11.11 19.38 -5.35
C GLU A 44 -10.52 20.33 -4.30
N SER A 45 -11.01 20.24 -3.06
CA SER A 45 -10.45 21.00 -1.94
C SER A 45 -9.02 20.59 -1.59
N LEU A 46 -8.74 19.27 -1.51
CA LEU A 46 -7.43 18.76 -1.16
C LEU A 46 -6.37 19.13 -2.20
N TYR A 47 -6.72 19.09 -3.47
CA TYR A 47 -5.77 19.28 -4.57
C TYR A 47 -5.83 20.66 -5.20
N ASN A 48 -6.78 21.49 -4.79
CA ASN A 48 -7.03 22.82 -5.38
C ASN A 48 -7.16 22.76 -6.91
N THR A 49 -7.96 21.83 -7.40
CA THR A 49 -8.18 21.58 -8.84
C THR A 49 -9.58 21.04 -9.07
N THR A 50 -10.05 21.13 -10.30
CA THR A 50 -11.34 20.55 -10.70
C THR A 50 -11.17 19.07 -11.00
N VAL A 51 -12.12 18.26 -10.53
CA VAL A 51 -12.22 16.83 -10.80
C VAL A 51 -13.43 16.58 -11.71
N ASP A 52 -13.24 15.89 -12.82
CA ASP A 52 -14.30 15.74 -13.82
C ASP A 52 -15.48 14.91 -13.31
N ASN A 53 -15.21 13.79 -12.63
CA ASN A 53 -16.24 12.84 -12.23
C ASN A 53 -16.17 12.52 -10.73
N GLU A 54 -17.33 12.13 -10.16
CA GLU A 54 -17.39 11.55 -8.82
C GLU A 54 -16.55 10.26 -8.75
N PRO A 55 -15.67 10.09 -7.76
CA PRO A 55 -14.90 8.88 -7.60
C PRO A 55 -15.79 7.66 -7.37
N LYS A 56 -15.47 6.56 -8.03
CA LYS A 56 -16.17 5.30 -7.84
C LYS A 56 -15.32 4.38 -6.98
N TYR A 57 -15.87 3.98 -5.84
CA TYR A 57 -15.20 3.09 -4.89
C TYR A 57 -15.75 1.66 -4.93
N LEU A 58 -16.97 1.49 -5.40
CA LEU A 58 -17.59 0.18 -5.63
C LEU A 58 -17.39 -0.25 -7.07
N GLY A 59 -17.11 -1.53 -7.25
CA GLY A 59 -16.95 -2.16 -8.55
C GLY A 59 -17.15 -3.66 -8.45
N GLU A 60 -16.80 -4.34 -9.52
CA GLU A 60 -16.80 -5.79 -9.59
C GLU A 60 -15.45 -6.26 -10.13
N VAL A 61 -15.01 -7.41 -9.68
CA VAL A 61 -13.86 -8.13 -10.21
C VAL A 61 -14.32 -9.49 -10.72
N GLU A 62 -13.83 -9.89 -11.89
CA GLU A 62 -14.10 -11.21 -12.43
C GLU A 62 -13.08 -12.22 -11.90
N VAL A 63 -13.58 -13.28 -11.25
CA VAL A 63 -12.78 -14.38 -10.73
C VAL A 63 -13.43 -15.69 -11.14
N ASN A 64 -12.73 -16.49 -11.94
CA ASN A 64 -13.26 -17.77 -12.46
C ASN A 64 -14.66 -17.61 -13.10
N GLU A 65 -14.79 -16.65 -14.02
CA GLU A 65 -16.02 -16.32 -14.74
C GLU A 65 -17.18 -15.81 -13.85
N LYS A 66 -16.92 -15.52 -12.58
CA LYS A 66 -17.91 -14.94 -11.66
C LYS A 66 -17.55 -13.50 -11.36
N LYS A 67 -18.54 -12.63 -11.46
CA LYS A 67 -18.43 -11.25 -11.01
C LYS A 67 -18.61 -11.18 -9.49
N ILE A 68 -17.61 -10.70 -8.79
CA ILE A 68 -17.60 -10.57 -7.34
C ILE A 68 -17.55 -9.09 -7.02
N PRO A 69 -18.47 -8.57 -6.18
CA PRO A 69 -18.40 -7.19 -5.71
C PRO A 69 -17.03 -6.91 -5.07
N ASN A 70 -16.47 -5.76 -5.41
CA ASN A 70 -15.18 -5.31 -4.93
C ASN A 70 -15.28 -3.86 -4.49
N VAL A 71 -14.63 -3.54 -3.38
CA VAL A 71 -14.51 -2.16 -2.90
C VAL A 71 -13.06 -1.72 -2.96
N ARG A 72 -12.85 -0.51 -3.48
CA ARG A 72 -11.56 0.18 -3.41
C ARG A 72 -11.59 1.17 -2.24
N ILE A 73 -10.57 1.10 -1.40
CA ILE A 73 -10.38 2.02 -0.29
C ILE A 73 -9.13 2.84 -0.58
N ASP A 74 -9.31 4.13 -0.82
CA ASP A 74 -8.25 5.08 -1.12
C ASP A 74 -7.99 5.97 0.10
N PHE A 75 -6.79 5.89 0.65
CA PHE A 75 -6.30 6.87 1.61
C PHE A 75 -5.47 7.93 0.89
N ILE A 76 -5.84 9.18 1.02
CA ILE A 76 -5.02 10.30 0.57
C ILE A 76 -4.03 10.62 1.68
N VAL A 77 -2.76 10.50 1.37
CA VAL A 77 -1.67 10.68 2.33
C VAL A 77 -0.76 11.83 1.91
N THR A 78 -0.18 12.51 2.88
CA THR A 78 0.81 13.57 2.65
C THR A 78 2.03 13.32 3.51
N THR A 79 3.22 13.42 2.93
CA THR A 79 4.47 13.29 3.67
C THR A 79 4.61 14.39 4.72
N ASP A 80 5.22 14.06 5.85
CA ASP A 80 5.59 15.04 6.86
C ASP A 80 6.64 16.00 6.29
N GLU A 81 6.36 17.30 6.26
CA GLU A 81 7.28 18.32 5.77
C GLU A 81 8.64 18.32 6.47
N LYS A 82 8.69 17.88 7.74
CA LYS A 82 9.94 17.73 8.48
C LYS A 82 10.82 16.60 7.95
N ALA A 83 10.23 15.59 7.36
CA ALA A 83 10.95 14.46 6.77
C ALA A 83 11.39 14.75 5.34
N VAL A 84 10.59 15.53 4.61
CA VAL A 84 10.84 15.93 3.22
C VAL A 84 10.28 17.33 3.03
N ASN A 85 11.09 18.28 2.63
CA ASN A 85 10.70 19.69 2.41
C ASN A 85 9.66 19.91 1.30
N VAL A 86 8.86 18.93 0.95
CA VAL A 86 8.05 18.91 -0.28
C VAL A 86 6.55 18.68 -0.04
N GLY A 87 6.14 18.09 1.09
CA GLY A 87 4.71 17.75 1.33
C GLY A 87 4.14 16.91 0.18
N LEU A 88 4.83 15.84 -0.24
CA LEU A 88 4.37 14.96 -1.31
C LEU A 88 3.01 14.36 -0.93
N ARG A 89 2.01 14.57 -1.79
CA ARG A 89 0.70 13.97 -1.66
C ARG A 89 0.57 12.77 -2.57
N SER A 90 0.08 11.67 -2.04
CA SER A 90 -0.09 10.42 -2.78
C SER A 90 -1.34 9.69 -2.33
N ARG A 91 -1.61 8.56 -2.97
CA ARG A 91 -2.74 7.70 -2.67
C ARG A 91 -2.25 6.30 -2.33
N VAL A 92 -2.72 5.76 -1.21
CA VAL A 92 -2.56 4.36 -0.82
C VAL A 92 -3.90 3.68 -1.05
N SER A 93 -3.95 2.65 -1.88
CA SER A 93 -5.20 1.99 -2.27
C SER A 93 -5.20 0.54 -1.84
N PHE A 94 -6.32 0.10 -1.29
CA PHE A 94 -6.61 -1.28 -0.96
C PHE A 94 -7.84 -1.75 -1.74
N PHE A 95 -7.87 -3.04 -2.07
CA PHE A 95 -8.99 -3.65 -2.78
C PHE A 95 -9.50 -4.83 -1.96
N ILE A 96 -10.74 -4.77 -1.52
CA ILE A 96 -11.37 -5.82 -0.75
C ILE A 96 -12.50 -6.43 -1.59
N ARG A 97 -12.48 -7.76 -1.75
CA ARG A 97 -13.53 -8.50 -2.45
C ARG A 97 -14.57 -8.99 -1.46
N ASN A 98 -15.83 -8.97 -1.86
CA ASN A 98 -16.94 -9.54 -1.07
C ASN A 98 -16.92 -11.08 -1.14
N GLU A 99 -15.80 -11.65 -0.75
CA GLU A 99 -15.56 -13.08 -0.71
C GLU A 99 -14.57 -13.39 0.42
N TYR A 100 -14.87 -14.41 1.23
CA TYR A 100 -13.92 -14.86 2.25
C TYR A 100 -12.72 -15.56 1.61
N ARG A 101 -11.58 -15.44 2.25
CA ARG A 101 -10.33 -16.00 1.77
C ARG A 101 -10.23 -17.48 2.10
N TYR A 102 -10.51 -18.31 1.11
CA TYR A 102 -10.34 -19.76 1.18
C TYR A 102 -8.97 -20.18 0.65
N ASN A 103 -8.46 -21.34 1.12
CA ASN A 103 -7.34 -22.01 0.48
C ASN A 103 -7.77 -22.59 -0.89
N ARG A 104 -6.78 -23.10 -1.67
CA ARG A 104 -7.01 -23.50 -3.07
C ARG A 104 -8.10 -24.56 -3.24
N ASP A 105 -8.16 -25.53 -2.33
CA ASP A 105 -9.13 -26.64 -2.35
C ASP A 105 -10.43 -26.35 -1.58
N LYS A 106 -10.56 -25.13 -1.03
CA LYS A 106 -11.70 -24.65 -0.23
C LYS A 106 -12.05 -25.49 1.00
N THR A 107 -11.07 -26.22 1.53
CA THR A 107 -11.21 -26.99 2.78
C THR A 107 -10.97 -26.13 4.01
N LYS A 108 -10.25 -25.01 3.86
CA LYS A 108 -9.93 -24.08 4.94
C LYS A 108 -10.30 -22.67 4.58
N VAL A 109 -10.65 -21.88 5.60
CA VAL A 109 -10.85 -20.44 5.50
C VAL A 109 -9.80 -19.74 6.35
N GLN A 110 -9.28 -18.62 5.85
CA GLN A 110 -8.44 -17.76 6.68
C GLN A 110 -9.33 -16.93 7.59
N VAL A 111 -8.94 -16.83 8.86
CA VAL A 111 -9.66 -16.08 9.88
C VAL A 111 -8.75 -15.00 10.47
N ILE A 112 -9.37 -13.98 11.05
CA ILE A 112 -8.71 -12.88 11.73
C ILE A 112 -9.34 -12.68 13.10
N ASP A 113 -8.50 -12.44 14.11
CA ASP A 113 -8.97 -12.10 15.45
C ASP A 113 -8.95 -10.57 15.71
N LYS A 114 -9.39 -10.16 16.88
CA LYS A 114 -9.43 -8.75 17.29
C LYS A 114 -8.07 -8.07 17.35
N TYR A 115 -6.98 -8.82 17.40
CA TYR A 115 -5.60 -8.30 17.38
C TYR A 115 -5.02 -8.25 15.97
N GLY A 116 -5.80 -8.60 14.95
CA GLY A 116 -5.35 -8.66 13.56
C GLY A 116 -4.44 -9.85 13.26
N ARG A 117 -4.43 -10.89 14.12
CA ARG A 117 -3.68 -12.12 13.86
C ARG A 117 -4.51 -13.02 12.97
N THR A 118 -3.86 -13.67 12.03
CA THR A 118 -4.52 -14.53 11.06
C THR A 118 -4.10 -15.99 11.21
N ALA A 119 -5.02 -16.91 10.93
CA ALA A 119 -4.75 -18.34 10.87
C ALA A 119 -5.63 -19.02 9.83
N TRP A 120 -5.22 -20.21 9.38
CA TRP A 120 -6.02 -21.08 8.53
C TRP A 120 -6.73 -22.11 9.38
N VAL A 121 -8.05 -22.13 9.36
CA VAL A 121 -8.90 -23.07 10.09
C VAL A 121 -9.77 -23.86 9.10
N THR A 122 -10.17 -25.07 9.46
CA THR A 122 -11.16 -25.80 8.68
C THR A 122 -12.52 -25.11 8.75
N ILE A 123 -13.39 -25.39 7.80
CA ILE A 123 -14.75 -24.81 7.81
C ILE A 123 -15.51 -25.21 9.09
N GLU A 124 -15.28 -26.42 9.60
CA GLU A 124 -15.88 -26.91 10.84
C GLU A 124 -15.35 -26.18 12.05
N GLN A 125 -14.02 -26.04 12.18
CA GLN A 125 -13.40 -25.25 13.23
C GLN A 125 -13.89 -23.80 13.24
N ALA A 126 -14.04 -23.19 12.04
CA ALA A 126 -14.57 -21.84 11.93
C ALA A 126 -16.00 -21.72 12.46
N LYS A 127 -16.86 -22.70 12.18
CA LYS A 127 -18.25 -22.74 12.66
C LYS A 127 -18.35 -22.89 14.19
N ASN A 128 -17.42 -23.65 14.76
CA ASN A 128 -17.42 -23.96 16.20
C ASN A 128 -16.54 -22.99 17.01
N HIS A 129 -15.88 -22.02 16.38
CA HIS A 129 -14.88 -21.15 16.99
C HIS A 129 -13.75 -21.91 17.71
N GLU A 130 -13.29 -23.01 17.10
CA GLU A 130 -12.23 -23.85 17.64
C GLU A 130 -10.85 -23.30 17.26
N ILE A 131 -9.94 -23.24 18.23
CA ILE A 131 -8.55 -22.87 17.98
C ILE A 131 -7.80 -24.08 17.42
N PRO A 132 -7.24 -24.01 16.20
CA PRO A 132 -6.52 -25.12 15.62
C PRO A 132 -5.23 -25.43 16.42
N ILE A 133 -4.91 -26.72 16.51
CA ILE A 133 -3.68 -27.20 17.14
C ILE A 133 -2.68 -27.56 16.05
N TYR A 134 -1.51 -26.95 16.09
CA TYR A 134 -0.38 -27.23 15.21
C TYR A 134 0.65 -28.13 15.92
N SER A 135 1.66 -28.61 15.19
CA SER A 135 2.73 -29.43 15.76
C SER A 135 3.51 -28.78 16.90
N ASN A 136 3.51 -27.44 16.93
CA ASN A 136 4.16 -26.61 17.94
C ASN A 136 3.18 -26.04 18.99
N GLY A 137 1.95 -26.56 19.05
CA GLY A 137 0.92 -26.14 20.00
C GLY A 137 -0.30 -25.44 19.36
N PRO A 138 -1.22 -24.91 20.16
CA PRO A 138 -2.40 -24.22 19.65
C PRO A 138 -2.02 -22.98 18.88
N ALA A 139 -2.82 -22.63 17.88
CA ALA A 139 -2.67 -21.38 17.17
C ALA A 139 -2.76 -20.20 18.15
N ASN A 140 -1.89 -19.22 17.93
CA ASN A 140 -1.89 -18.01 18.75
C ASN A 140 -3.01 -17.05 18.30
N LEU A 141 -4.25 -17.47 18.48
CA LEU A 141 -5.47 -16.83 17.99
C LEU A 141 -6.45 -16.67 19.16
N ASP A 142 -7.12 -15.53 19.23
CA ASP A 142 -8.24 -15.33 20.14
C ASP A 142 -9.46 -16.13 19.65
N LYS A 143 -10.30 -16.62 20.57
CA LYS A 143 -11.52 -17.35 20.21
C LYS A 143 -12.54 -16.48 19.46
N ASP A 144 -12.52 -15.18 19.70
CA ASP A 144 -13.37 -14.22 19.00
C ASP A 144 -12.73 -13.84 17.65
N TYR A 145 -12.63 -14.82 16.77
CA TYR A 145 -12.16 -14.63 15.40
C TYR A 145 -13.31 -14.75 14.39
N ARG A 146 -13.13 -14.19 13.21
CA ARG A 146 -14.06 -14.28 12.08
C ARG A 146 -13.35 -14.58 10.77
N PRO A 147 -14.04 -15.09 9.75
CA PRO A 147 -13.47 -15.16 8.41
C PRO A 147 -13.03 -13.78 7.91
N ILE A 148 -11.88 -13.76 7.20
CA ILE A 148 -11.31 -12.56 6.61
C ILE A 148 -11.73 -12.45 5.14
N TYR A 149 -12.01 -11.24 4.68
CA TYR A 149 -12.21 -10.95 3.26
C TYR A 149 -10.89 -10.87 2.51
N TYR A 150 -10.89 -11.16 1.20
CA TYR A 150 -9.72 -10.95 0.36
C TYR A 150 -9.32 -9.46 0.36
N GLY A 151 -8.06 -9.19 0.69
CA GLY A 151 -7.49 -7.84 0.75
C GLY A 151 -7.63 -7.15 2.10
N GLU A 152 -8.43 -7.67 3.02
CA GLU A 152 -8.62 -7.08 4.36
C GLU A 152 -7.35 -7.09 5.21
N GLU A 153 -6.53 -8.14 5.09
CA GLU A 153 -5.29 -8.27 5.86
C GLU A 153 -4.35 -7.08 5.65
N GLN A 154 -4.20 -6.64 4.40
CA GLN A 154 -3.35 -5.49 4.07
C GLN A 154 -3.90 -4.19 4.65
N LEU A 155 -5.22 -3.98 4.60
CA LEU A 155 -5.87 -2.84 5.22
C LEU A 155 -5.66 -2.85 6.73
N THR A 156 -5.87 -4.01 7.39
CA THR A 156 -5.66 -4.18 8.83
C THR A 156 -4.23 -3.83 9.23
N GLU A 157 -3.23 -4.33 8.50
CA GLU A 157 -1.82 -4.02 8.78
C GLU A 157 -1.50 -2.53 8.58
N PHE A 158 -2.11 -1.87 7.60
CA PHE A 158 -1.98 -0.43 7.41
C PHE A 158 -2.55 0.35 8.61
N ILE A 159 -3.75 0.01 9.04
CA ILE A 159 -4.41 0.67 10.18
C ILE A 159 -3.63 0.42 11.48
N LYS A 160 -3.14 -0.81 11.71
CA LYS A 160 -2.26 -1.12 12.87
C LYS A 160 -1.00 -0.26 12.87
N ALA A 161 -0.37 -0.13 11.71
CA ALA A 161 0.84 0.69 11.58
C ALA A 161 0.54 2.19 11.82
N TYR A 162 -0.59 2.68 11.30
CA TYR A 162 -1.06 4.06 11.50
C TYR A 162 -1.38 4.36 12.96
N LEU A 163 -2.14 3.48 13.62
CA LEU A 163 -2.48 3.62 15.04
C LEU A 163 -1.30 3.35 15.99
N GLY A 164 -0.19 2.82 15.47
CA GLY A 164 0.96 2.48 16.27
C GLY A 164 0.71 1.30 17.23
N ILE A 165 -0.26 0.43 16.91
CA ILE A 165 -0.69 -0.68 17.76
C ILE A 165 0.50 -1.60 18.07
N PRO A 166 0.82 -1.86 19.34
CA PRO A 166 1.90 -2.76 19.71
C PRO A 166 1.53 -4.22 19.41
N PRO A 167 2.52 -5.12 19.32
CA PRO A 167 2.25 -6.55 19.19
C PRO A 167 1.67 -7.09 20.49
N VAL A 168 0.59 -7.88 20.41
CA VAL A 168 -0.03 -8.54 21.56
C VAL A 168 0.88 -9.61 22.19
N MET A 169 1.88 -10.10 21.47
CA MET A 169 2.86 -11.07 21.95
C MET A 169 4.25 -10.48 21.87
N LYS A 170 5.05 -10.75 22.92
CA LYS A 170 6.47 -10.41 22.98
C LYS A 170 7.30 -11.67 23.21
N TYR A 171 8.48 -11.73 22.61
CA TYR A 171 9.45 -12.79 22.85
C TYR A 171 10.37 -12.36 24.00
N VAL A 172 10.26 -13.04 25.14
CA VAL A 172 11.01 -12.71 26.36
C VAL A 172 11.52 -14.02 26.97
N ASN A 173 12.83 -14.07 27.26
CA ASN A 173 13.48 -15.24 27.87
C ASN A 173 13.12 -16.56 27.15
N ASP A 174 13.31 -16.57 25.83
CA ASP A 174 13.07 -17.72 24.95
C ASP A 174 11.60 -18.23 24.92
N THR A 175 10.66 -17.41 25.37
CA THR A 175 9.23 -17.75 25.41
C THR A 175 8.37 -16.61 24.85
N TRP A 176 7.31 -16.97 24.13
CA TRP A 176 6.28 -16.03 23.75
C TRP A 176 5.29 -15.77 24.87
N VAL A 177 5.19 -14.52 25.29
CA VAL A 177 4.28 -14.07 26.35
C VAL A 177 3.33 -12.99 25.83
N ILE A 178 2.11 -12.97 26.38
CA ILE A 178 1.15 -11.89 26.10
C ILE A 178 1.70 -10.60 26.75
N THR A 179 1.50 -9.46 26.10
CA THR A 179 1.88 -8.16 26.65
C THR A 179 1.08 -7.83 27.91
N GLU A 180 1.57 -6.91 28.73
CA GLU A 180 0.89 -6.49 29.97
C GLU A 180 -0.45 -5.78 29.68
N HIS A 181 -0.58 -5.13 28.52
CA HIS A 181 -1.75 -4.38 28.08
C HIS A 181 -2.29 -4.90 26.75
N PRO A 182 -2.87 -6.11 26.69
CA PRO A 182 -3.36 -6.69 25.45
C PRO A 182 -4.54 -5.89 24.85
N GLU A 183 -5.30 -5.15 25.65
CA GLU A 183 -6.39 -4.27 25.21
C GLU A 183 -5.91 -3.13 24.30
N GLU A 184 -4.68 -2.65 24.50
CA GLU A 184 -4.05 -1.63 23.63
C GLU A 184 -3.60 -2.19 22.27
N CYS A 185 -3.64 -3.52 22.12
CA CYS A 185 -3.24 -4.22 20.91
C CYS A 185 -4.41 -4.52 19.99
N GLU A 186 -5.63 -4.19 20.39
CA GLU A 186 -6.82 -4.46 19.57
C GLU A 186 -6.88 -3.55 18.34
N VAL A 187 -7.20 -4.16 17.22
CA VAL A 187 -7.49 -3.46 15.96
C VAL A 187 -8.70 -4.14 15.33
N ARG A 188 -9.89 -3.61 15.60
CA ARG A 188 -11.10 -4.13 14.99
C ARG A 188 -11.49 -3.29 13.79
N LEU A 189 -11.70 -3.97 12.69
CA LEU A 189 -12.42 -3.46 11.54
C LEU A 189 -13.72 -4.26 11.42
N ASP A 190 -14.71 -3.90 12.24
CA ASP A 190 -15.93 -4.69 12.40
C ASP A 190 -16.95 -4.43 11.28
N LYS A 191 -16.83 -3.31 10.58
CA LYS A 191 -17.80 -2.86 9.58
C LYS A 191 -17.37 -3.10 8.13
N ILE A 192 -16.47 -4.07 7.86
CA ILE A 192 -16.02 -4.38 6.50
C ILE A 192 -17.19 -4.69 5.55
N ALA A 193 -18.24 -5.35 6.03
CA ALA A 193 -19.42 -5.64 5.23
C ALA A 193 -20.17 -4.36 4.76
N ASP A 194 -20.07 -3.26 5.51
CA ASP A 194 -20.72 -2.00 5.18
C ASP A 194 -19.93 -1.22 4.10
N TYR A 195 -18.64 -1.51 3.93
CA TYR A 195 -17.85 -0.93 2.84
C TYR A 195 -18.42 -1.31 1.47
N PHE A 196 -18.99 -2.51 1.32
CA PHE A 196 -19.69 -2.93 0.10
C PHE A 196 -21.02 -2.21 -0.12
N LYS A 197 -21.48 -1.42 0.85
CA LYS A 197 -22.63 -0.50 0.77
C LYS A 197 -22.20 0.96 0.61
N ASN A 198 -20.90 1.20 0.35
CA ASN A 198 -20.29 2.53 0.26
C ASN A 198 -20.29 3.32 1.60
N ASP A 199 -20.34 2.61 2.72
CA ASP A 199 -20.23 3.20 4.05
C ASP A 199 -18.84 2.97 4.63
N PHE A 200 -18.04 4.05 4.72
CA PHE A 200 -16.68 4.08 5.24
C PHE A 200 -16.59 4.85 6.56
N SER A 201 -17.69 4.99 7.28
CA SER A 201 -17.77 5.76 8.53
C SER A 201 -16.77 5.29 9.57
N GLU A 202 -16.57 3.98 9.72
CA GLU A 202 -15.58 3.38 10.64
C GLU A 202 -14.15 3.88 10.35
N LEU A 203 -13.72 3.86 9.09
CA LEU A 203 -12.38 4.32 8.72
C LEU A 203 -12.24 5.84 8.88
N LYS A 204 -13.29 6.60 8.58
CA LYS A 204 -13.32 8.05 8.77
C LYS A 204 -13.22 8.40 10.25
N GLU A 205 -13.91 7.67 11.12
CA GLU A 205 -13.84 7.83 12.57
C GLU A 205 -12.42 7.55 13.10
N ILE A 206 -11.78 6.45 12.70
CA ILE A 206 -10.41 6.11 13.09
C ILE A 206 -9.44 7.25 12.75
N ILE A 207 -9.53 7.81 11.55
CA ILE A 207 -8.65 8.88 11.10
C ILE A 207 -8.94 10.18 11.86
N THR A 208 -10.21 10.52 12.07
CA THR A 208 -10.62 11.74 12.77
C THR A 208 -10.23 11.70 14.24
N TYR A 209 -10.31 10.52 14.87
CA TYR A 209 -9.93 10.33 16.27
C TYR A 209 -8.42 10.50 16.51
N GLN A 210 -7.58 10.16 15.52
CA GLN A 210 -6.13 10.20 15.62
C GLN A 210 -5.48 11.02 14.47
N PRO A 211 -5.87 12.29 14.27
CA PRO A 211 -5.51 13.04 13.06
C PRO A 211 -4.01 13.33 12.92
N ASN A 212 -3.25 13.24 14.02
CA ASN A 212 -1.81 13.50 14.04
C ASN A 212 -0.96 12.23 13.95
N ASN A 213 -1.59 11.06 13.87
CA ASN A 213 -0.85 9.82 13.69
C ASN A 213 -0.20 9.78 12.30
N LYS A 214 0.88 9.02 12.24
CA LYS A 214 1.65 8.83 11.02
C LYS A 214 1.95 7.36 10.82
N VAL A 215 2.03 6.96 9.57
CA VAL A 215 2.51 5.66 9.14
C VAL A 215 3.68 5.87 8.17
N ARG A 216 4.70 5.02 8.21
CA ARG A 216 5.77 5.06 7.22
C ARG A 216 5.40 4.24 6.01
N VAL A 217 5.52 4.89 4.86
CA VAL A 217 5.15 4.34 3.55
C VAL A 217 6.38 4.34 2.66
N LEU A 218 6.60 3.24 1.95
CA LEU A 218 7.63 3.17 0.92
C LEU A 218 7.06 3.65 -0.42
N PHE A 219 7.63 4.74 -0.92
CA PHE A 219 7.34 5.28 -2.24
C PHE A 219 8.24 4.68 -3.29
N GLY A 220 7.72 4.53 -4.50
CA GLY A 220 8.44 4.08 -5.67
C GLY A 220 7.96 4.77 -6.93
N VAL A 221 8.63 4.49 -8.03
CA VAL A 221 8.30 5.03 -9.35
C VAL A 221 7.97 3.90 -10.30
N ARG A 222 6.74 3.90 -10.82
CA ARG A 222 6.29 2.95 -11.83
C ARG A 222 6.46 3.56 -13.21
N THR A 223 7.12 2.83 -14.10
CA THR A 223 7.23 3.18 -15.52
C THR A 223 6.25 2.33 -16.32
N THR A 224 5.50 2.95 -17.21
CA THR A 224 4.60 2.29 -18.15
C THR A 224 5.28 2.03 -19.49
N ASP A 225 4.69 1.20 -20.34
CA ASP A 225 5.24 0.83 -21.65
C ASP A 225 5.45 2.04 -22.59
N ASP A 226 4.70 3.12 -22.39
CA ASP A 226 4.87 4.40 -23.09
C ASP A 226 5.86 5.35 -22.39
N ASN A 227 6.73 4.82 -21.53
CA ASN A 227 7.76 5.52 -20.75
C ASN A 227 7.25 6.64 -19.85
N LYS A 228 5.96 6.63 -19.50
CA LYS A 228 5.44 7.56 -18.48
C LYS A 228 5.73 7.05 -17.09
N MET A 229 6.16 7.96 -16.23
CA MET A 229 6.47 7.65 -14.84
C MET A 229 5.36 8.13 -13.90
N TYR A 230 4.97 7.27 -12.97
CA TYR A 230 3.95 7.54 -11.97
C TYR A 230 4.48 7.29 -10.57
N GLN A 231 4.08 8.14 -9.62
CA GLN A 231 4.33 7.86 -8.21
C GLN A 231 3.57 6.60 -7.81
N SER A 232 4.23 5.68 -7.15
CA SER A 232 3.69 4.42 -6.66
C SER A 232 3.94 4.25 -5.18
N VAL A 233 3.23 3.33 -4.56
CA VAL A 233 3.35 2.99 -3.15
C VAL A 233 3.45 1.48 -3.00
N PHE A 234 4.35 1.02 -2.13
CA PHE A 234 4.46 -0.38 -1.74
C PHE A 234 3.40 -0.68 -0.67
N THR A 235 2.52 -1.65 -0.93
CA THR A 235 1.35 -1.92 -0.09
C THR A 235 1.41 -3.23 0.69
N ASP A 236 2.51 -3.99 0.58
CA ASP A 236 2.63 -5.29 1.27
C ASP A 236 3.21 -5.19 2.69
N LEU A 237 3.78 -4.04 3.05
CA LEU A 237 4.27 -3.79 4.39
C LEU A 237 4.29 -2.29 4.72
N PHE A 238 3.74 -1.94 5.86
CA PHE A 238 3.77 -0.60 6.43
C PHE A 238 4.52 -0.62 7.75
N LEU A 239 5.19 0.48 8.07
CA LEU A 239 5.94 0.59 9.32
C LEU A 239 5.28 1.64 10.23
N LYS A 240 5.30 1.39 11.53
CA LYS A 240 4.92 2.39 12.52
C LYS A 240 5.82 3.62 12.39
N ASN A 241 5.30 4.79 12.71
CA ASN A 241 6.08 6.03 12.65
C ASN A 241 7.38 5.97 13.46
N SER A 242 7.37 5.30 14.61
CA SER A 242 8.54 5.14 15.48
C SER A 242 9.58 4.15 14.94
N ASN A 243 9.24 3.34 13.94
CA ASN A 243 10.16 2.34 13.40
C ASN A 243 11.05 2.95 12.31
N THR A 244 12.34 3.03 12.58
CA THR A 244 13.38 3.49 11.65
C THR A 244 14.28 2.36 11.15
N ASP A 245 14.05 1.12 11.59
CA ASP A 245 14.71 -0.05 11.05
C ASP A 245 13.95 -0.59 9.83
N TYR A 246 14.57 -0.48 8.69
CA TYR A 246 14.00 -0.89 7.40
C TYR A 246 14.40 -2.31 6.97
N THR A 247 15.12 -3.07 7.80
CA THR A 247 15.63 -4.41 7.44
C THR A 247 14.51 -5.35 6.99
N LYS A 248 13.41 -5.40 7.76
CA LYS A 248 12.25 -6.23 7.40
C LYS A 248 11.60 -5.76 6.10
N LEU A 249 11.48 -4.45 5.90
CA LEU A 249 10.89 -3.88 4.68
C LEU A 249 11.75 -4.22 3.46
N ALA A 250 13.06 -4.08 3.56
CA ALA A 250 13.99 -4.42 2.47
C ALA A 250 13.90 -5.89 2.08
N LYS A 251 13.78 -6.79 3.07
CA LYS A 251 13.57 -8.22 2.83
C LYS A 251 12.27 -8.48 2.07
N VAL A 252 11.14 -7.92 2.52
CA VAL A 252 9.83 -8.13 1.87
C VAL A 252 9.82 -7.55 0.45
N VAL A 253 10.39 -6.36 0.23
CA VAL A 253 10.52 -5.77 -1.12
C VAL A 253 11.30 -6.70 -2.05
N LYS A 254 12.43 -7.27 -1.57
CA LYS A 254 13.23 -8.22 -2.35
C LYS A 254 12.43 -9.47 -2.71
N GLU A 255 11.80 -10.11 -1.74
CA GLU A 255 10.99 -11.32 -1.92
C GLU A 255 9.82 -11.09 -2.92
N ARG A 256 9.16 -9.92 -2.85
CA ARG A 256 8.08 -9.57 -3.77
C ARG A 256 8.57 -9.34 -5.19
N LYS A 257 9.71 -8.68 -5.36
CA LYS A 257 10.32 -8.50 -6.68
C LYS A 257 10.77 -9.84 -7.30
N GLU A 258 11.39 -10.71 -6.52
CA GLU A 258 11.78 -12.06 -6.96
C GLU A 258 10.57 -12.91 -7.36
N ALA A 259 9.42 -12.71 -6.72
CA ALA A 259 8.14 -13.32 -7.09
C ALA A 259 7.45 -12.67 -8.32
N GLY A 260 8.09 -11.69 -8.97
CA GLY A 260 7.55 -10.99 -10.14
C GLY A 260 6.53 -9.89 -9.83
N ALA A 261 6.28 -9.58 -8.55
CA ALA A 261 5.45 -8.44 -8.19
C ALA A 261 6.20 -7.12 -8.45
N TYR A 262 5.43 -6.07 -8.82
CA TYR A 262 5.98 -4.73 -9.07
C TYR A 262 7.06 -4.69 -10.18
N ALA A 263 6.95 -5.53 -11.22
CA ALA A 263 7.96 -5.67 -12.28
C ALA A 263 8.32 -4.33 -12.96
N THR A 264 7.35 -3.40 -13.06
CA THR A 264 7.51 -2.08 -13.68
C THR A 264 7.72 -0.96 -12.67
N THR A 265 7.96 -1.29 -11.39
CA THR A 265 8.09 -0.30 -10.31
C THR A 265 9.46 -0.39 -9.65
N GLU A 266 10.17 0.73 -9.59
CA GLU A 266 11.37 0.84 -8.78
C GLU A 266 11.03 1.24 -7.35
N PHE A 267 11.57 0.49 -6.39
CA PHE A 267 11.58 0.80 -4.97
C PHE A 267 13.01 0.77 -4.46
N GLU A 268 13.36 1.75 -3.66
CA GLU A 268 14.62 1.80 -2.92
C GLU A 268 14.33 2.02 -1.44
N VAL A 269 14.81 1.14 -0.59
CA VAL A 269 14.57 1.21 0.86
C VAL A 269 15.65 2.09 1.50
N CYS A 270 15.38 3.38 1.50
CA CYS A 270 16.19 4.45 2.07
C CYS A 270 15.26 5.57 2.56
N ASP A 271 15.78 6.62 3.15
CA ASP A 271 14.99 7.83 3.41
C ASP A 271 14.53 8.47 2.10
N LEU A 272 13.34 9.08 2.13
CA LEU A 272 12.73 9.64 0.93
C LEU A 272 13.64 10.66 0.24
N LYS A 273 13.84 10.48 -1.06
CA LYS A 273 14.63 11.36 -1.92
C LYS A 273 13.96 11.56 -3.27
N GLU A 274 14.37 12.58 -4.00
CA GLU A 274 13.96 12.77 -5.39
C GLU A 274 14.49 11.63 -6.26
N TYR A 275 13.63 11.09 -7.10
CA TYR A 275 13.99 10.05 -8.07
C TYR A 275 14.67 10.70 -9.28
N VAL A 276 15.90 10.32 -9.50
CA VAL A 276 16.66 10.73 -10.69
C VAL A 276 16.74 9.55 -11.64
N VAL A 277 16.27 9.72 -12.86
CA VAL A 277 16.39 8.68 -13.89
C VAL A 277 17.88 8.42 -14.12
N LYS A 278 18.31 7.19 -13.86
CA LYS A 278 19.69 6.79 -14.22
C LYS A 278 19.82 6.89 -15.74
N PRO A 279 20.83 7.58 -16.28
CA PRO A 279 21.10 7.50 -17.71
C PRO A 279 21.24 6.01 -18.07
N THR A 280 20.43 5.55 -19.02
CA THR A 280 20.65 4.23 -19.61
C THR A 280 22.06 4.28 -20.19
N GLU A 281 22.98 3.47 -19.67
CA GLU A 281 24.26 3.27 -20.34
C GLU A 281 23.91 2.76 -21.74
N LEU A 282 24.01 3.64 -22.73
CA LEU A 282 23.96 3.20 -24.10
C LEU A 282 25.03 2.14 -24.24
N PRO A 283 24.71 0.95 -24.79
CA PRO A 283 25.73 -0.05 -25.05
C PRO A 283 26.83 0.68 -25.80
N ALA A 284 28.06 0.57 -25.31
CA ALA A 284 29.21 1.22 -25.93
C ALA A 284 29.10 0.95 -27.41
N SER A 285 29.04 2.03 -28.20
CA SER A 285 28.96 1.95 -29.66
C SER A 285 30.02 0.96 -30.11
N ALA A 286 29.59 -0.10 -30.81
CA ALA A 286 30.51 -1.04 -31.41
C ALA A 286 31.63 -0.22 -32.12
N PRO A 287 32.90 -0.63 -32.00
CA PRO A 287 33.95 0.09 -32.66
C PRO A 287 33.60 0.23 -34.13
N VAL A 288 33.57 1.47 -34.61
CA VAL A 288 33.40 1.77 -36.03
C VAL A 288 34.61 1.17 -36.68
N ASP A 289 34.40 0.15 -37.50
CA ASP A 289 35.44 -0.44 -38.36
C ASP A 289 35.78 0.65 -39.42
N ASP A 290 36.88 1.37 -39.17
CA ASP A 290 37.39 2.43 -40.05
C ASP A 290 38.06 1.90 -41.33
N ASP A 291 37.93 0.59 -41.61
CA ASP A 291 38.53 -0.10 -42.77
C ASP A 291 37.49 -0.42 -43.87
N LEU A 292 36.69 0.56 -44.30
CA LEU A 292 36.03 0.47 -45.60
C LEU A 292 36.89 1.14 -46.66
N PRO A 293 37.42 0.42 -47.65
CA PRO A 293 38.19 1.01 -48.74
C PRO A 293 37.26 1.94 -49.52
N MET A 294 37.66 3.21 -49.62
CA MET A 294 37.03 4.20 -50.47
C MET A 294 37.19 3.76 -51.94
N GLY A 295 36.18 3.08 -52.45
CA GLY A 295 36.06 2.85 -53.91
C GLY A 295 35.85 4.16 -54.63
N ASN A 296 36.70 4.46 -55.58
CA ASN A 296 36.68 5.63 -56.38
C ASN A 296 35.36 5.64 -57.26
N PRO A 297 34.48 6.63 -57.20
CA PRO A 297 33.21 6.58 -57.92
C PRO A 297 33.28 6.94 -59.42
N TRP A 298 34.48 6.92 -60.03
CA TRP A 298 34.68 7.28 -61.41
C TRP A 298 35.63 6.30 -62.17
N GLU A 299 35.34 4.98 -62.11
CA GLU A 299 35.82 4.02 -63.10
C GLU A 299 34.67 3.10 -63.54
#